data_79124076191bed5cf2c11df1cb0322dd
#
_entry.id   79124076191bed5cf2c11df1cb0322dd
#
_cell.length_a   1.000
_cell.length_b   1.000
_cell.length_c   1.000
_cell.angle_alpha   90.00
_cell.angle_beta   90.00
_cell.angle_gamma   90.00
#
_symmetry.space_group_name_H-M   'P 1'
#
loop_
_entity.id
_entity.type
_entity.pdbx_description
1 polymer ?
#
loop_
_entity_poly.entity_id
_entity_poly.type
_entity_poly.pdbx_seq_one_letter_code
_entity_poly.pdbx_strand_id
1 'polypeptide(L)'
;MQFLSALLRTAPRRPKVAIEALYWHLTGKKMRARNRLRLAMAQSNGAYRQWMRRREAPRAMPDPATWPRQPVISVLAYHAPGESQAQFERRLAALEAQNYSAWELVLTHSREAAILRPPAAPRVALVPGRTDNPLKALSLSIATASGDYILPLGADVLLAPDALLRFAHAALAAPDAAVLYADEDRISRRGRRSQPWFKPQWNAEMFLAQDYLSSACIIARKPAQNLPLPHPALSAAGLYPMLLSLLGDHQGAVHVPHVLAHRTTLEPPSAAATAAQIATVAHHVAARGGIARAGAFGTVAVEWPLPAPLPLVSIIIPTRDHVDLLRKAVSGLLTATRYRQIEVLIVDNGSVEPETHAYLARVAGNPRVRVIRHDAPFNYSALNNLAARQARGDYLCLLNNDVEIIDEDWLGWMIRQAVRPGVGAVGAKLLYDDGTIQHAGVVVGMGGAAGHAHRFQPNNAPGYFARAHVPHYVSAVTGACLLVARAKFDSVGGLDEEGFAVAFNDVDLCLKLQAAGWRNVYEPRATLIHHESKSRPKDFRPDQAERFGKEMALLRSRWNTMAYTDPVHHPDLDKLYESYLIDI
;
A
#
# COMPACT_ATOMS: atom_id res chain seq x y z
N MET A 1 22.25 7.32 -28.34
CA MET A 1 23.17 7.41 -27.19
C MET A 1 22.67 6.70 -25.92
N GLN A 2 21.39 6.81 -25.54
CA GLN A 2 20.88 6.23 -24.27
C GLN A 2 20.96 4.69 -24.16
N PHE A 3 20.66 3.92 -25.25
CA PHE A 3 20.69 2.46 -25.20
C PHE A 3 22.11 1.90 -24.99
N LEU A 4 23.10 2.39 -25.75
CA LEU A 4 24.47 1.93 -25.64
C LEU A 4 25.06 2.24 -24.25
N SER A 5 24.80 3.41 -23.72
CA SER A 5 25.20 3.77 -22.35
C SER A 5 24.58 2.86 -21.28
N ALA A 6 23.29 2.52 -21.42
CA ALA A 6 22.61 1.58 -20.52
C ALA A 6 23.17 0.16 -20.65
N LEU A 7 23.46 -0.30 -21.88
CA LEU A 7 24.06 -1.59 -22.15
C LEU A 7 25.45 -1.72 -21.51
N LEU A 8 26.31 -0.73 -21.71
CA LEU A 8 27.67 -0.71 -21.14
C LEU A 8 27.68 -0.67 -19.61
N ARG A 9 26.69 -0.02 -18.98
CA ARG A 9 26.54 -0.01 -17.51
C ARG A 9 26.00 -1.33 -16.95
N THR A 10 25.19 -2.05 -17.72
CA THR A 10 24.55 -3.31 -17.30
C THR A 10 25.47 -4.50 -17.53
N ALA A 11 26.20 -4.55 -18.63
CA ALA A 11 27.02 -5.69 -19.07
C ALA A 11 28.01 -6.22 -18.02
N PRO A 12 28.78 -5.37 -17.29
CA PRO A 12 29.75 -5.89 -16.31
C PRO A 12 29.11 -6.56 -15.10
N ARG A 13 27.84 -6.21 -14.76
CA ARG A 13 27.15 -6.68 -13.56
C ARG A 13 26.11 -7.75 -13.84
N ARG A 14 25.51 -7.71 -15.02
CA ARG A 14 24.42 -8.60 -15.46
C ARG A 14 24.60 -8.95 -16.95
N PRO A 15 25.64 -9.72 -17.31
CA PRO A 15 25.98 -9.99 -18.71
C PRO A 15 24.83 -10.66 -19.49
N LYS A 16 24.10 -11.60 -18.89
CA LYS A 16 22.93 -12.25 -19.51
C LYS A 16 21.86 -11.24 -19.92
N VAL A 17 21.56 -10.28 -19.07
CA VAL A 17 20.56 -9.22 -19.37
C VAL A 17 21.03 -8.31 -20.49
N ALA A 18 22.31 -7.98 -20.51
CA ALA A 18 22.90 -7.16 -21.57
C ALA A 18 22.86 -7.87 -22.94
N ILE A 19 23.20 -9.17 -22.98
CA ILE A 19 23.12 -10.00 -24.19
C ILE A 19 21.67 -10.10 -24.68
N GLU A 20 20.73 -10.40 -23.80
CA GLU A 20 19.30 -10.48 -24.12
C GLU A 20 18.76 -9.15 -24.68
N ALA A 21 19.11 -8.04 -24.06
CA ALA A 21 18.70 -6.72 -24.52
C ALA A 21 19.34 -6.36 -25.87
N LEU A 22 20.61 -6.72 -26.09
CA LEU A 22 21.27 -6.52 -27.37
C LEU A 22 20.61 -7.34 -28.48
N TYR A 23 20.29 -8.61 -28.22
CA TYR A 23 19.55 -9.48 -29.15
C TYR A 23 18.20 -8.85 -29.53
N TRP A 24 17.42 -8.41 -28.57
CA TRP A 24 16.14 -7.76 -28.85
C TRP A 24 16.29 -6.44 -29.61
N HIS A 25 17.35 -5.69 -29.35
CA HIS A 25 17.62 -4.46 -30.08
C HIS A 25 17.95 -4.73 -31.57
N LEU A 26 18.80 -5.72 -31.82
CA LEU A 26 19.18 -6.14 -33.17
C LEU A 26 18.03 -6.78 -33.97
N THR A 27 17.12 -7.46 -33.29
CA THR A 27 15.90 -8.06 -33.89
C THR A 27 14.72 -7.07 -33.99
N GLY A 28 14.95 -5.76 -33.86
CA GLY A 28 13.96 -4.73 -34.05
C GLY A 28 13.04 -4.49 -32.84
N LYS A 29 13.11 -5.29 -31.76
CA LYS A 29 12.32 -5.15 -30.53
C LYS A 29 12.90 -4.08 -29.59
N LYS A 30 13.14 -2.89 -30.13
CA LYS A 30 13.89 -1.80 -29.44
C LYS A 30 13.28 -1.37 -28.10
N MET A 31 11.95 -1.33 -28.00
CA MET A 31 11.25 -0.97 -26.76
C MET A 31 11.50 -2.01 -25.66
N ARG A 32 11.37 -3.30 -26.01
CA ARG A 32 11.61 -4.42 -25.08
C ARG A 32 13.04 -4.44 -24.57
N ALA A 33 14.00 -4.22 -25.47
CA ALA A 33 15.43 -4.11 -25.13
C ALA A 33 15.70 -2.97 -24.15
N ARG A 34 15.15 -1.79 -24.41
CA ARG A 34 15.29 -0.61 -23.54
C ARG A 34 14.67 -0.84 -22.17
N ASN A 35 13.47 -1.41 -22.12
CA ASN A 35 12.78 -1.70 -20.86
C ASN A 35 13.55 -2.71 -20.03
N ARG A 36 14.12 -3.75 -20.64
CA ARG A 36 14.93 -4.76 -19.95
C ARG A 36 16.19 -4.18 -19.31
N LEU A 37 16.88 -3.26 -19.99
CA LEU A 37 18.03 -2.56 -19.43
C LEU A 37 17.63 -1.61 -18.30
N ARG A 38 16.54 -0.85 -18.48
CA ARG A 38 16.03 0.07 -17.46
C ARG A 38 15.67 -0.69 -16.18
N LEU A 39 14.96 -1.81 -16.30
CA LEU A 39 14.64 -2.70 -15.18
C LEU A 39 15.91 -3.17 -14.46
N ALA A 40 16.91 -3.64 -15.19
CA ALA A 40 18.17 -4.09 -14.61
C ALA A 40 18.95 -2.97 -13.92
N MET A 41 18.89 -1.75 -14.45
CA MET A 41 19.52 -0.57 -13.85
C MET A 41 18.79 -0.13 -12.59
N ALA A 42 17.45 -0.08 -12.61
CA ALA A 42 16.61 0.28 -11.46
C ALA A 42 16.79 -0.69 -10.28
N GLN A 43 17.03 -1.97 -10.58
CA GLN A 43 17.36 -2.99 -9.56
C GLN A 43 18.84 -2.97 -9.13
N SER A 44 19.66 -2.07 -9.65
CA SER A 44 21.09 -2.02 -9.33
C SER A 44 21.35 -1.24 -8.04
N ASN A 45 22.45 -1.58 -7.35
CA ASN A 45 22.94 -0.82 -6.20
C ASN A 45 23.31 0.65 -6.56
N GLY A 46 23.32 1.02 -7.83
CA GLY A 46 23.57 2.37 -8.34
C GLY A 46 22.30 3.19 -8.53
N ALA A 47 21.12 2.56 -8.59
CA ALA A 47 19.85 3.24 -8.87
C ALA A 47 19.56 4.34 -7.85
N TYR A 48 19.67 4.01 -6.57
CA TYR A 48 19.44 4.99 -5.50
C TYR A 48 20.44 6.15 -5.53
N ARG A 49 21.72 5.90 -5.82
CA ARG A 49 22.70 6.99 -5.99
C ARG A 49 22.38 7.89 -7.18
N GLN A 50 21.85 7.32 -8.26
CA GLN A 50 21.41 8.09 -9.41
C GLN A 50 20.18 8.93 -9.10
N TRP A 51 19.21 8.37 -8.37
CA TRP A 51 18.04 9.09 -7.88
C TRP A 51 18.44 10.27 -6.97
N MET A 52 19.31 10.06 -5.97
CA MET A 52 19.81 11.14 -5.10
C MET A 52 20.39 12.31 -5.91
N ARG A 53 21.14 12.01 -6.97
CA ARG A 53 21.75 13.06 -7.82
C ARG A 53 20.74 13.83 -8.67
N ARG A 54 19.64 13.19 -9.08
CA ARG A 54 18.68 13.75 -10.04
C ARG A 54 17.41 14.31 -9.40
N ARG A 55 16.95 13.71 -8.31
CA ARG A 55 15.66 13.99 -7.71
C ARG A 55 15.76 14.67 -6.35
N GLU A 56 16.76 14.29 -5.56
CA GLU A 56 16.97 14.85 -4.23
C GLU A 56 17.75 16.19 -4.28
N ALA A 57 18.46 16.47 -5.39
CA ALA A 57 19.10 17.76 -5.61
C ALA A 57 18.11 18.90 -5.35
N PRO A 58 18.55 20.06 -4.84
CA PRO A 58 17.74 21.02 -4.11
C PRO A 58 16.50 21.45 -4.90
N ARG A 59 15.35 20.87 -4.59
CA ARG A 59 14.07 21.48 -4.90
C ARG A 59 14.06 22.75 -4.07
N ALA A 60 14.17 23.91 -4.74
CA ALA A 60 14.17 25.20 -4.07
C ALA A 60 12.96 25.28 -3.13
N MET A 61 13.24 25.49 -1.86
CA MET A 61 12.20 25.74 -0.85
C MET A 61 11.98 27.26 -0.77
N PRO A 62 10.74 27.71 -0.58
CA PRO A 62 10.47 29.12 -0.29
C PRO A 62 11.27 29.55 0.96
N ASP A 63 11.81 30.76 0.93
CA ASP A 63 12.52 31.32 2.09
C ASP A 63 11.58 31.38 3.30
N PRO A 64 11.92 30.78 4.45
CA PRO A 64 11.12 30.85 5.67
C PRO A 64 10.81 32.28 6.14
N ALA A 65 11.64 33.26 5.79
CA ALA A 65 11.40 34.67 6.09
C ALA A 65 10.15 35.22 5.38
N THR A 66 9.72 34.60 4.29
CA THR A 66 8.52 35.00 3.52
C THR A 66 7.24 34.31 3.99
N TRP A 67 7.31 33.38 4.95
CA TRP A 67 6.16 32.64 5.44
C TRP A 67 5.29 33.48 6.37
N PRO A 68 3.98 33.25 6.42
CA PRO A 68 3.07 33.99 7.31
C PRO A 68 3.40 33.77 8.79
N ARG A 69 3.98 32.62 9.13
CA ARG A 69 4.57 32.29 10.43
C ARG A 69 5.62 31.20 10.25
N GLN A 70 6.48 31.07 11.21
CA GLN A 70 7.46 29.98 11.28
C GLN A 70 7.05 29.00 12.38
N PRO A 71 6.49 27.79 12.05
CA PRO A 71 6.13 26.80 13.05
C PRO A 71 7.34 26.39 13.88
N VAL A 72 7.27 26.49 15.20
CA VAL A 72 8.34 26.05 16.09
C VAL A 72 8.28 24.54 16.29
N ILE A 73 9.40 23.84 16.06
CA ILE A 73 9.50 22.39 16.24
C ILE A 73 10.36 22.09 17.47
N SER A 74 9.78 21.46 18.49
CA SER A 74 10.50 20.92 19.63
C SER A 74 11.07 19.54 19.30
N VAL A 75 12.37 19.43 19.11
CA VAL A 75 13.04 18.15 18.88
C VAL A 75 13.28 17.47 20.22
N LEU A 76 12.65 16.32 20.45
CA LEU A 76 12.74 15.56 21.68
C LEU A 76 13.86 14.52 21.56
N ALA A 77 15.01 14.79 22.17
CA ALA A 77 16.15 13.88 22.17
C ALA A 77 16.32 13.22 23.54
N TYR A 78 16.29 11.89 23.55
CA TYR A 78 16.53 11.09 24.73
C TYR A 78 17.89 10.38 24.59
N HIS A 79 18.79 10.60 25.53
CA HIS A 79 20.03 9.84 25.67
C HIS A 79 19.71 8.54 26.42
N ALA A 80 19.47 7.48 25.66
CA ALA A 80 18.97 6.21 26.18
C ALA A 80 20.06 5.40 26.92
N PRO A 81 19.68 4.47 27.82
CA PRO A 81 20.62 3.50 28.36
C PRO A 81 21.29 2.69 27.25
N GLY A 82 22.60 2.51 27.33
CA GLY A 82 23.37 1.76 26.33
C GLY A 82 23.69 2.50 25.03
N GLU A 83 23.15 3.70 24.79
CA GLU A 83 23.56 4.55 23.68
C GLU A 83 24.95 5.14 23.98
N SER A 84 25.93 4.89 23.09
CA SER A 84 27.26 5.46 23.28
C SER A 84 27.24 6.98 23.07
N GLN A 85 28.12 7.67 23.77
CA GLN A 85 28.28 9.13 23.65
C GLN A 85 28.51 9.56 22.20
N ALA A 86 29.34 8.83 21.45
CA ALA A 86 29.62 9.14 20.05
C ALA A 86 28.37 8.98 19.12
N GLN A 87 27.49 8.05 19.42
CA GLN A 87 26.22 7.92 18.68
C GLN A 87 25.30 9.09 18.99
N PHE A 88 25.18 9.46 20.26
CA PHE A 88 24.35 10.57 20.66
C PHE A 88 24.89 11.92 20.10
N GLU A 89 26.21 12.19 20.20
CA GLU A 89 26.85 13.39 19.62
C GLU A 89 26.65 13.46 18.10
N ARG A 90 26.77 12.35 17.39
CA ARG A 90 26.49 12.31 15.94
C ARG A 90 25.05 12.69 15.60
N ARG A 91 24.11 12.31 16.44
CA ARG A 91 22.68 12.66 16.30
C ARG A 91 22.48 14.16 16.56
N LEU A 92 23.12 14.72 17.58
CA LEU A 92 23.08 16.15 17.87
C LEU A 92 23.75 16.99 16.77
N ALA A 93 24.86 16.54 16.22
CA ALA A 93 25.52 17.23 15.10
C ALA A 93 24.63 17.31 13.85
N ALA A 94 23.81 16.29 13.60
CA ALA A 94 22.81 16.33 12.51
C ALA A 94 21.68 17.35 12.78
N LEU A 95 21.40 17.67 14.05
CA LEU A 95 20.48 18.75 14.42
C LEU A 95 21.11 20.13 14.26
N GLU A 96 22.37 20.29 14.63
CA GLU A 96 23.10 21.55 14.43
C GLU A 96 23.24 21.94 12.96
N ALA A 97 23.26 20.92 12.07
CA ALA A 97 23.33 21.11 10.63
C ALA A 97 21.98 21.45 9.97
N GLN A 98 20.88 21.62 10.74
CA GLN A 98 19.58 21.97 10.16
C GLN A 98 19.58 23.40 9.61
N ASN A 99 18.99 23.56 8.43
CA ASN A 99 18.86 24.83 7.73
C ASN A 99 17.56 25.60 8.07
N TYR A 100 16.92 25.26 9.17
CA TYR A 100 15.73 25.90 9.72
C TYR A 100 16.01 26.34 11.15
N SER A 101 15.70 27.60 11.51
CA SER A 101 16.08 28.19 12.78
C SER A 101 14.98 28.17 13.85
N ALA A 102 13.71 28.01 13.47
CA ALA A 102 12.60 28.02 14.43
C ALA A 102 12.40 26.62 15.05
N TRP A 103 13.36 26.19 15.85
CA TRP A 103 13.29 24.94 16.61
C TRP A 103 13.95 25.05 17.98
N GLU A 104 13.62 24.16 18.88
CA GLU A 104 14.26 23.98 20.17
C GLU A 104 14.65 22.53 20.39
N LEU A 105 15.65 22.28 21.18
CA LEU A 105 16.04 20.97 21.67
C LEU A 105 15.50 20.73 23.07
N VAL A 106 14.69 19.70 23.26
CA VAL A 106 14.25 19.19 24.57
C VAL A 106 15.05 17.93 24.87
N LEU A 107 15.97 18.02 25.83
CA LEU A 107 16.94 16.97 26.10
C LEU A 107 16.62 16.25 27.42
N THR A 108 16.49 14.93 27.33
CA THR A 108 16.29 14.02 28.48
C THR A 108 17.40 13.01 28.54
N HIS A 109 17.87 12.68 29.74
CA HIS A 109 18.95 11.73 29.98
C HIS A 109 18.48 10.50 30.78
N SER A 110 19.04 9.33 30.45
CA SER A 110 19.01 8.19 31.34
C SER A 110 19.90 8.39 32.58
N ARG A 111 19.73 7.53 33.59
CA ARG A 111 20.52 7.64 34.84
C ARG A 111 22.01 7.45 34.63
N GLU A 112 22.36 6.56 33.69
CA GLU A 112 23.74 6.19 33.38
C GLU A 112 24.42 7.13 32.37
N ALA A 113 23.63 7.94 31.65
CA ALA A 113 24.18 8.82 30.64
C ALA A 113 25.10 9.89 31.21
N ALA A 114 26.24 10.13 30.56
CA ALA A 114 27.11 11.26 30.87
C ALA A 114 26.37 12.59 30.66
N ILE A 115 26.67 13.59 31.49
CA ILE A 115 26.16 14.96 31.27
C ILE A 115 26.95 15.53 30.10
N LEU A 116 26.27 15.70 28.96
CA LEU A 116 26.87 16.29 27.77
C LEU A 116 26.78 17.82 27.82
N ARG A 117 27.76 18.47 27.18
CA ARG A 117 27.63 19.88 26.83
C ARG A 117 26.46 20.00 25.84
N PRO A 118 25.48 20.88 26.13
CA PRO A 118 24.39 21.08 25.18
C PRO A 118 24.93 21.48 23.80
N PRO A 119 24.34 20.96 22.70
CA PRO A 119 24.72 21.39 21.36
C PRO A 119 24.37 22.86 21.13
N ALA A 120 24.95 23.47 20.11
CA ALA A 120 24.54 24.76 19.62
C ALA A 120 23.16 24.68 18.98
N ALA A 121 22.13 24.97 19.75
CA ALA A 121 20.73 25.02 19.29
C ALA A 121 20.16 26.41 19.60
N PRO A 122 19.16 26.89 18.85
CA PRO A 122 18.51 28.18 19.11
C PRO A 122 18.00 28.30 20.54
N ARG A 123 17.51 27.21 21.09
CA ARG A 123 17.08 27.08 22.49
C ARG A 123 17.25 25.63 22.94
N VAL A 124 17.79 25.44 24.14
CA VAL A 124 17.92 24.12 24.80
C VAL A 124 17.10 24.12 26.08
N ALA A 125 16.17 23.19 26.20
CA ALA A 125 15.43 22.91 27.42
C ALA A 125 15.88 21.55 27.98
N LEU A 126 16.42 21.54 29.18
CA LEU A 126 16.78 20.31 29.89
C LEU A 126 15.58 19.84 30.71
N VAL A 127 15.20 18.59 30.51
CA VAL A 127 14.13 17.97 31.31
C VAL A 127 14.66 17.69 32.71
N PRO A 128 13.99 18.17 33.79
CA PRO A 128 14.41 17.90 35.13
C PRO A 128 14.42 16.41 35.48
N GLY A 129 15.50 15.94 36.12
CA GLY A 129 15.66 14.56 36.53
C GLY A 129 16.15 13.64 35.42
N ARG A 130 16.36 12.37 35.77
CA ARG A 130 16.85 11.30 34.88
C ARG A 130 15.94 10.10 34.96
N THR A 131 15.75 9.40 33.84
CA THR A 131 14.92 8.23 33.81
C THR A 131 15.40 7.21 32.77
N ASP A 132 15.35 5.92 33.11
CA ASP A 132 15.65 4.82 32.21
C ASP A 132 14.40 4.29 31.51
N ASN A 133 13.24 4.87 31.82
CA ASN A 133 11.97 4.53 31.16
C ASN A 133 11.72 5.45 29.96
N PRO A 134 11.74 4.93 28.72
CA PRO A 134 11.56 5.73 27.51
C PRO A 134 10.20 6.45 27.44
N LEU A 135 9.11 5.82 27.90
CA LEU A 135 7.77 6.45 27.90
C LEU A 135 7.71 7.61 28.89
N LYS A 136 8.33 7.48 30.06
CA LYS A 136 8.43 8.56 31.03
C LYS A 136 9.30 9.69 30.48
N ALA A 137 10.41 9.37 29.81
CA ALA A 137 11.25 10.34 29.13
C ALA A 137 10.45 11.11 28.07
N LEU A 138 9.71 10.41 27.23
CA LEU A 138 8.84 11.01 26.20
C LEU A 138 7.80 11.94 26.81
N SER A 139 7.07 11.50 27.84
CA SER A 139 6.06 12.31 28.52
C SER A 139 6.64 13.60 29.11
N LEU A 140 7.75 13.50 29.84
CA LEU A 140 8.41 14.65 30.42
C LEU A 140 8.91 15.62 29.34
N SER A 141 9.43 15.08 28.22
CA SER A 141 9.85 15.90 27.08
C SER A 141 8.68 16.62 26.42
N ILE A 142 7.52 15.95 26.23
CA ILE A 142 6.32 16.57 25.68
C ILE A 142 5.78 17.68 26.59
N ALA A 143 5.81 17.47 27.92
CA ALA A 143 5.39 18.47 28.90
C ALA A 143 6.32 19.69 28.92
N THR A 144 7.62 19.51 28.66
CA THR A 144 8.63 20.57 28.63
C THR A 144 8.64 21.33 27.30
N ALA A 145 8.22 20.70 26.21
CA ALA A 145 8.21 21.27 24.87
C ALA A 145 7.31 22.52 24.77
N SER A 146 7.80 23.56 24.09
CA SER A 146 7.08 24.82 23.88
C SER A 146 6.65 25.07 22.43
N GLY A 147 7.19 24.31 21.46
CA GLY A 147 6.90 24.46 20.04
C GLY A 147 5.46 24.10 19.64
N ASP A 148 5.09 24.42 18.40
CA ASP A 148 3.80 24.04 17.82
C ASP A 148 3.72 22.53 17.57
N TYR A 149 4.85 21.93 17.17
CA TYR A 149 5.02 20.52 16.89
C TYR A 149 6.15 19.91 17.71
N ILE A 150 6.05 18.62 17.96
CA ILE A 150 7.14 17.81 18.54
C ILE A 150 7.71 16.87 17.49
N LEU A 151 9.03 16.65 17.51
CA LEU A 151 9.74 15.65 16.73
C LEU A 151 10.46 14.70 17.68
N PRO A 152 9.90 13.54 18.03
CA PRO A 152 10.62 12.54 18.80
C PRO A 152 11.73 11.92 17.95
N LEU A 153 12.99 12.15 18.36
CA LEU A 153 14.17 11.71 17.62
C LEU A 153 14.70 10.38 18.17
N GLY A 154 14.50 9.29 17.40
CA GLY A 154 14.99 7.96 17.77
C GLY A 154 16.52 7.88 17.89
N ALA A 155 17.01 6.98 18.74
CA ALA A 155 18.45 6.80 18.97
C ALA A 155 19.22 6.35 17.71
N ASP A 156 18.54 5.70 16.77
CA ASP A 156 19.10 5.20 15.52
C ASP A 156 18.75 6.09 14.29
N VAL A 157 18.30 7.32 14.51
CA VAL A 157 17.84 8.22 13.44
C VAL A 157 18.74 9.45 13.35
N LEU A 158 19.22 9.76 12.15
CA LEU A 158 19.83 11.03 11.79
C LEU A 158 18.90 11.80 10.86
N LEU A 159 18.68 13.08 11.10
CA LEU A 159 17.88 13.93 10.22
C LEU A 159 18.69 14.41 9.01
N ALA A 160 18.04 14.50 7.85
CA ALA A 160 18.56 15.21 6.69
C ALA A 160 18.69 16.73 7.02
N PRO A 161 19.64 17.47 6.41
CA PRO A 161 19.87 18.87 6.75
C PRO A 161 18.67 19.80 6.53
N ASP A 162 17.74 19.44 5.65
CA ASP A 162 16.52 20.20 5.34
C ASP A 162 15.24 19.60 5.97
N ALA A 163 15.39 18.65 6.90
CA ALA A 163 14.26 17.95 7.48
C ALA A 163 13.29 18.87 8.21
N LEU A 164 13.79 19.70 9.13
CA LEU A 164 12.94 20.62 9.89
C LEU A 164 12.29 21.67 9.00
N LEU A 165 13.00 22.17 7.98
CA LEU A 165 12.48 23.12 7.01
C LEU A 165 11.29 22.53 6.23
N ARG A 166 11.42 21.29 5.73
CA ARG A 166 10.37 20.63 4.96
C ARG A 166 9.17 20.28 5.82
N PHE A 167 9.38 19.81 7.02
CA PHE A 167 8.29 19.55 7.97
C PHE A 167 7.55 20.84 8.33
N ALA A 168 8.25 21.93 8.63
CA ALA A 168 7.64 23.21 8.95
C ALA A 168 6.81 23.75 7.77
N HIS A 169 7.34 23.67 6.54
CA HIS A 169 6.60 24.07 5.34
C HIS A 169 5.34 23.21 5.10
N ALA A 170 5.45 21.89 5.27
CA ALA A 170 4.30 21.00 5.13
C ALA A 170 3.24 21.25 6.21
N ALA A 171 3.66 21.60 7.44
CA ALA A 171 2.76 21.97 8.54
C ALA A 171 1.97 23.26 8.25
N LEU A 172 2.54 24.21 7.51
CA LEU A 172 1.79 25.40 7.04
C LEU A 172 0.73 25.05 6.01
N ALA A 173 1.02 24.08 5.12
CA ALA A 173 0.09 23.62 4.10
C ALA A 173 -1.03 22.73 4.67
N ALA A 174 -0.81 22.11 5.85
CA ALA A 174 -1.76 21.22 6.50
C ALA A 174 -1.87 21.52 8.00
N PRO A 175 -2.40 22.69 8.41
CA PRO A 175 -2.38 23.14 9.80
C PRO A 175 -3.20 22.27 10.76
N ASP A 176 -4.19 21.55 10.24
CA ASP A 176 -5.06 20.66 11.03
C ASP A 176 -4.52 19.22 11.15
N ALA A 177 -3.39 18.92 10.49
CA ALA A 177 -2.80 17.60 10.55
C ALA A 177 -2.20 17.32 11.93
N ALA A 178 -2.68 16.26 12.60
CA ALA A 178 -2.14 15.83 13.89
C ALA A 178 -0.71 15.24 13.74
N VAL A 179 -0.42 14.60 12.60
CA VAL A 179 0.87 13.95 12.31
C VAL A 179 1.28 14.24 10.87
N LEU A 180 2.53 14.66 10.68
CA LEU A 180 3.17 14.70 9.37
C LEU A 180 4.37 13.74 9.39
N TYR A 181 4.54 12.92 8.35
CA TYR A 181 5.61 11.93 8.28
C TYR A 181 6.32 11.96 6.93
N ALA A 182 7.55 11.50 6.92
CA ALA A 182 8.42 11.53 5.74
C ALA A 182 9.00 10.15 5.41
N ASP A 183 9.63 10.08 4.25
CA ASP A 183 10.38 8.92 3.80
C ASP A 183 11.68 8.76 4.59
N GLU A 184 12.23 7.57 4.52
CA GLU A 184 13.48 7.24 5.20
C GLU A 184 14.39 6.39 4.33
N ASP A 185 15.65 6.35 4.68
CA ASP A 185 16.61 5.41 4.14
C ASP A 185 17.56 4.88 5.22
N ARG A 186 18.58 4.19 4.82
CA ARG A 186 19.62 3.69 5.71
C ARG A 186 20.94 4.35 5.42
N ILE A 187 21.67 4.72 6.50
CA ILE A 187 22.99 5.32 6.40
C ILE A 187 24.02 4.48 7.16
N SER A 188 25.10 4.12 6.48
CA SER A 188 26.23 3.41 7.10
C SER A 188 27.09 4.34 7.96
N ARG A 189 27.97 3.77 8.80
CA ARG A 189 28.97 4.54 9.57
C ARG A 189 29.88 5.40 8.67
N ARG A 190 30.06 5.02 7.39
CA ARG A 190 30.86 5.77 6.39
C ARG A 190 30.03 6.81 5.62
N GLY A 191 28.80 7.12 6.05
CA GLY A 191 27.91 8.09 5.40
C GLY A 191 27.27 7.59 4.09
N ARG A 192 27.38 6.29 3.74
CA ARG A 192 26.78 5.76 2.51
C ARG A 192 25.31 5.45 2.74
N ARG A 193 24.43 6.11 1.98
CA ARG A 193 22.98 5.91 1.98
C ARG A 193 22.57 4.75 1.07
N SER A 194 21.49 4.02 1.46
CA SER A 194 20.97 2.83 0.77
C SER A 194 19.56 2.51 1.23
N GLN A 195 18.87 1.60 0.55
CA GLN A 195 17.58 1.03 0.93
C GLN A 195 16.52 2.10 1.27
N PRO A 196 16.19 3.01 0.34
CA PRO A 196 15.14 3.99 0.61
C PRO A 196 13.79 3.31 0.80
N TRP A 197 13.04 3.80 1.75
CA TRP A 197 11.64 3.50 1.92
C TRP A 197 10.83 4.72 1.51
N PHE A 198 10.36 4.73 0.28
CA PHE A 198 9.39 5.68 -0.22
C PHE A 198 8.01 5.24 0.25
N LYS A 199 7.49 5.94 1.23
CA LYS A 199 6.25 5.56 1.93
C LYS A 199 5.01 5.92 1.09
N PRO A 200 3.88 5.24 1.30
CA PRO A 200 2.62 5.65 0.68
C PRO A 200 2.08 6.91 1.35
N GLN A 201 1.05 7.51 0.76
CA GLN A 201 0.16 8.40 1.51
C GLN A 201 -0.49 7.63 2.66
N TRP A 202 -1.15 8.37 3.59
CA TRP A 202 -1.77 7.76 4.76
C TRP A 202 -2.68 6.58 4.40
N ASN A 203 -2.43 5.45 5.03
CA ASN A 203 -3.12 4.19 4.83
C ASN A 203 -3.31 3.50 6.18
N ALA A 204 -4.49 3.66 6.78
CA ALA A 204 -4.78 3.17 8.12
C ALA A 204 -4.65 1.65 8.22
N GLU A 205 -5.10 0.90 7.20
CA GLU A 205 -4.96 -0.57 7.18
C GLU A 205 -3.49 -1.01 7.16
N MET A 206 -2.69 -0.34 6.35
CA MET A 206 -1.26 -0.62 6.32
C MET A 206 -0.57 -0.23 7.64
N PHE A 207 -1.03 0.86 8.28
CA PHE A 207 -0.48 1.29 9.56
C PHE A 207 -0.80 0.32 10.69
N LEU A 208 -1.95 -0.34 10.68
CA LEU A 208 -2.24 -1.46 11.59
C LEU A 208 -1.30 -2.64 11.38
N ALA A 209 -0.85 -2.87 10.15
CA ALA A 209 0.05 -3.99 9.86
C ALA A 209 1.53 -3.69 10.17
N GLN A 210 1.95 -2.44 10.07
CA GLN A 210 3.35 -2.04 10.30
C GLN A 210 3.48 -0.56 10.64
N ASP A 211 4.31 -0.25 11.61
CA ASP A 211 4.67 1.14 11.95
C ASP A 211 5.62 1.71 10.90
N TYR A 212 5.09 2.49 9.98
CA TYR A 212 5.89 3.18 8.96
C TYR A 212 6.03 4.70 9.19
N LEU A 213 5.53 5.21 10.34
CA LEU A 213 5.56 6.63 10.66
C LEU A 213 6.63 7.01 11.67
N SER A 214 6.82 6.22 12.72
CA SER A 214 7.57 6.61 13.94
C SER A 214 9.00 7.08 13.71
N SER A 215 9.66 6.60 12.68
CA SER A 215 11.08 6.94 12.42
C SER A 215 11.30 8.34 11.89
N ALA A 216 10.28 8.94 11.26
CA ALA A 216 10.39 10.24 10.60
C ALA A 216 9.04 10.97 10.62
N CYS A 217 8.65 11.52 11.77
CA CYS A 217 7.40 12.27 11.89
C CYS A 217 7.53 13.47 12.84
N ILE A 218 6.69 14.48 12.57
CA ILE A 218 6.34 15.52 13.55
C ILE A 218 4.88 15.35 13.96
N ILE A 219 4.58 15.70 15.20
CA ILE A 219 3.28 15.53 15.84
C ILE A 219 2.84 16.87 16.39
N ALA A 220 1.60 17.27 16.14
CA ALA A 220 1.04 18.47 16.74
C ALA A 220 1.08 18.35 18.28
N ARG A 221 1.72 19.32 18.95
CA ARG A 221 2.01 19.22 20.40
C ARG A 221 0.76 19.17 21.25
N LYS A 222 -0.23 20.01 20.98
CA LYS A 222 -1.47 20.08 21.80
C LYS A 222 -2.23 18.74 21.82
N PRO A 223 -2.51 18.09 20.68
CA PRO A 223 -3.10 16.74 20.70
C PRO A 223 -2.25 15.72 21.46
N ALA A 224 -0.91 15.76 21.29
CA ALA A 224 0.00 14.82 21.96
C ALA A 224 0.00 14.98 23.50
N GLN A 225 -0.08 16.21 23.99
CA GLN A 225 -0.15 16.49 25.44
C GLN A 225 -1.43 15.99 26.10
N ASN A 226 -2.52 15.92 25.38
CA ASN A 226 -3.82 15.49 25.89
C ASN A 226 -4.01 13.95 25.89
N LEU A 227 -3.06 13.20 25.32
CA LEU A 227 -3.14 11.75 25.31
C LEU A 227 -2.68 11.15 26.64
N PRO A 228 -3.36 10.11 27.12
CA PRO A 228 -2.85 9.30 28.21
C PRO A 228 -1.56 8.59 27.78
N LEU A 229 -0.63 8.42 28.72
CA LEU A 229 0.57 7.61 28.45
C LEU A 229 0.18 6.18 28.11
N PRO A 230 0.83 5.59 27.10
CA PRO A 230 0.66 4.17 26.82
C PRO A 230 1.03 3.31 28.03
N HIS A 231 0.38 2.16 28.15
CA HIS A 231 0.70 1.21 29.23
C HIS A 231 2.20 0.83 29.17
N PRO A 232 2.92 0.74 30.31
CA PRO A 232 4.36 0.47 30.35
C PRO A 232 4.80 -0.79 29.59
N ALA A 233 3.95 -1.81 29.51
CA ALA A 233 4.21 -3.04 28.74
C ALA A 233 4.35 -2.78 27.21
N LEU A 234 3.86 -1.64 26.70
CA LEU A 234 3.94 -1.23 25.30
C LEU A 234 5.18 -0.40 24.98
N SER A 235 6.05 -0.14 25.96
CA SER A 235 7.21 0.75 25.82
C SER A 235 8.17 0.32 24.69
N ALA A 236 8.32 -0.97 24.45
CA ALA A 236 9.17 -1.48 23.39
C ALA A 236 8.62 -1.22 21.97
N ALA A 237 7.34 -0.83 21.83
CA ALA A 237 6.76 -0.39 20.56
C ALA A 237 7.05 1.10 20.24
N GLY A 238 7.78 1.82 21.10
CA GLY A 238 8.19 3.20 20.87
C GLY A 238 7.00 4.18 20.76
N LEU A 239 6.93 4.94 19.67
CA LEU A 239 5.88 5.93 19.41
C LEU A 239 4.57 5.32 18.89
N TYR A 240 4.60 4.09 18.42
CA TYR A 240 3.48 3.47 17.73
C TYR A 240 2.14 3.51 18.50
N PRO A 241 2.10 3.21 19.83
CA PRO A 241 0.88 3.31 20.61
C PRO A 241 0.29 4.73 20.62
N MET A 242 1.13 5.75 20.75
CA MET A 242 0.70 7.15 20.74
C MET A 242 0.16 7.55 19.36
N LEU A 243 0.85 7.17 18.29
CA LEU A 243 0.42 7.48 16.92
C LEU A 243 -0.90 6.80 16.57
N LEU A 244 -1.12 5.54 16.96
CA LEU A 244 -2.40 4.85 16.79
C LEU A 244 -3.53 5.54 17.55
N SER A 245 -3.27 6.02 18.77
CA SER A 245 -4.27 6.75 19.56
C SER A 245 -4.60 8.13 18.97
N LEU A 246 -3.60 8.83 18.40
CA LEU A 246 -3.78 10.14 17.77
C LEU A 246 -4.55 10.05 16.45
N LEU A 247 -4.19 9.10 15.61
CA LEU A 247 -4.69 9.04 14.24
C LEU A 247 -6.09 8.39 14.17
N GLY A 248 -6.39 7.43 15.06
CA GLY A 248 -7.68 6.72 15.04
C GLY A 248 -8.05 6.21 13.66
N ASP A 249 -9.34 6.10 13.38
CA ASP A 249 -9.83 5.63 12.06
C ASP A 249 -10.08 6.78 11.07
N HIS A 250 -10.19 8.01 11.54
CA HIS A 250 -10.73 9.14 10.77
C HIS A 250 -9.74 10.29 10.55
N GLN A 251 -8.73 10.42 11.39
CA GLN A 251 -7.73 11.46 11.22
C GLN A 251 -6.55 10.92 10.41
N GLY A 252 -6.30 11.51 9.24
CA GLY A 252 -5.19 11.14 8.39
C GLY A 252 -3.88 11.77 8.86
N ALA A 253 -2.77 11.05 8.65
CA ALA A 253 -1.45 11.65 8.69
C ALA A 253 -1.10 12.24 7.31
N VAL A 254 -0.29 13.30 7.27
CA VAL A 254 0.13 13.93 6.01
C VAL A 254 1.53 13.45 5.63
N HIS A 255 1.66 12.92 4.42
CA HIS A 255 2.94 12.46 3.89
C HIS A 255 3.74 13.63 3.30
N VAL A 256 5.00 13.74 3.72
CA VAL A 256 6.01 14.64 3.14
C VAL A 256 6.93 13.78 2.27
N PRO A 257 6.76 13.73 0.93
CA PRO A 257 7.42 12.74 0.05
C PRO A 257 8.89 13.09 -0.19
N HIS A 258 9.67 13.09 0.88
CA HIS A 258 11.10 13.36 0.90
C HIS A 258 11.80 12.45 1.92
N VAL A 259 13.02 12.01 1.62
CA VAL A 259 13.83 11.23 2.55
C VAL A 259 14.43 12.18 3.59
N LEU A 260 13.77 12.31 4.74
CA LEU A 260 14.13 13.25 5.80
C LEU A 260 14.80 12.57 7.01
N ALA A 261 14.80 11.25 7.08
CA ALA A 261 15.43 10.49 8.14
C ALA A 261 16.32 9.37 7.58
N HIS A 262 17.47 9.18 8.22
CA HIS A 262 18.46 8.17 7.90
C HIS A 262 18.61 7.20 9.07
N ARG A 263 18.19 5.93 8.89
CA ARG A 263 18.36 4.89 9.92
C ARG A 263 19.80 4.40 9.96
N THR A 264 20.41 4.37 11.14
CA THR A 264 21.80 3.93 11.34
C THR A 264 21.92 2.44 11.63
N THR A 265 20.83 1.80 12.06
CA THR A 265 20.77 0.35 12.31
C THR A 265 20.20 -0.44 11.14
N LEU A 266 20.71 -1.66 10.95
CA LEU A 266 20.18 -2.65 10.00
C LEU A 266 19.44 -3.79 10.69
N GLU A 267 19.43 -3.80 12.01
CA GLU A 267 18.83 -4.89 12.78
C GLU A 267 17.31 -4.87 12.66
N PRO A 268 16.68 -6.06 12.52
CA PRO A 268 15.25 -6.17 12.60
C PRO A 268 14.76 -5.81 14.02
N PRO A 269 13.48 -5.48 14.20
CA PRO A 269 12.91 -5.28 15.53
C PRO A 269 13.18 -6.47 16.44
N SER A 270 13.49 -6.22 17.70
CA SER A 270 13.66 -7.29 18.70
C SER A 270 12.34 -8.05 18.92
N ALA A 271 12.42 -9.27 19.46
CA ALA A 271 11.23 -10.03 19.82
C ALA A 271 10.31 -9.25 20.77
N ALA A 272 10.89 -8.51 21.72
CA ALA A 272 10.14 -7.65 22.63
C ALA A 272 9.43 -6.49 21.89
N ALA A 273 10.09 -5.86 20.93
CA ALA A 273 9.49 -4.80 20.12
C ALA A 273 8.34 -5.35 19.25
N THR A 274 8.53 -6.51 18.63
CA THR A 274 7.49 -7.18 17.84
C THR A 274 6.26 -7.54 18.71
N ALA A 275 6.49 -8.12 19.89
CA ALA A 275 5.40 -8.44 20.82
C ALA A 275 4.65 -7.18 21.28
N ALA A 276 5.36 -6.11 21.58
CA ALA A 276 4.76 -4.83 21.97
C ALA A 276 3.96 -4.18 20.82
N GLN A 277 4.42 -4.29 19.57
CA GLN A 277 3.65 -3.83 18.40
C GLN A 277 2.34 -4.62 18.26
N ILE A 278 2.38 -5.95 18.37
CA ILE A 278 1.18 -6.80 18.32
C ILE A 278 0.21 -6.41 19.44
N ALA A 279 0.70 -6.26 20.68
CA ALA A 279 -0.11 -5.87 21.83
C ALA A 279 -0.72 -4.46 21.64
N THR A 280 0.02 -3.53 21.05
CA THR A 280 -0.45 -2.18 20.71
C THR A 280 -1.63 -2.24 19.75
N VAL A 281 -1.50 -2.98 18.65
CA VAL A 281 -2.57 -3.13 17.67
C VAL A 281 -3.75 -3.89 18.29
N ALA A 282 -3.51 -4.95 19.07
CA ALA A 282 -4.57 -5.69 19.76
C ALA A 282 -5.41 -4.76 20.66
N HIS A 283 -4.77 -3.90 21.46
CA HIS A 283 -5.46 -2.91 22.28
C HIS A 283 -6.30 -1.94 21.42
N HIS A 284 -5.73 -1.44 20.32
CA HIS A 284 -6.40 -0.49 19.43
C HIS A 284 -7.64 -1.08 18.74
N VAL A 285 -7.58 -2.35 18.30
CA VAL A 285 -8.67 -2.96 17.53
C VAL A 285 -9.72 -3.67 18.39
N ALA A 286 -9.43 -3.89 19.68
CA ALA A 286 -10.28 -4.67 20.58
C ALA A 286 -11.71 -4.14 20.71
N ALA A 287 -11.90 -2.82 20.80
CA ALA A 287 -13.21 -2.18 20.92
C ALA A 287 -14.11 -2.45 19.68
N ARG A 288 -13.53 -2.84 18.55
CA ARG A 288 -14.22 -3.20 17.31
C ARG A 288 -14.26 -4.70 17.07
N GLY A 289 -13.90 -5.50 18.07
CA GLY A 289 -13.86 -6.95 17.99
C GLY A 289 -12.70 -7.51 17.17
N GLY A 290 -11.72 -6.69 16.80
CA GLY A 290 -10.54 -7.12 16.06
C GLY A 290 -9.55 -7.91 16.92
N ILE A 291 -8.88 -8.89 16.35
CA ILE A 291 -7.83 -9.70 16.98
C ILE A 291 -6.52 -9.47 16.21
N ALA A 292 -5.45 -9.09 16.91
CA ALA A 292 -4.13 -8.92 16.33
C ALA A 292 -3.22 -10.13 16.63
N ARG A 293 -2.47 -10.57 15.61
CA ARG A 293 -1.52 -11.69 15.68
C ARG A 293 -0.24 -11.32 14.93
N ALA A 294 0.80 -12.13 15.10
CA ALA A 294 2.00 -12.04 14.25
C ALA A 294 1.63 -12.31 12.79
N GLY A 295 2.00 -11.41 11.91
CA GLY A 295 1.87 -11.53 10.46
C GLY A 295 3.16 -12.00 9.79
N ALA A 296 3.13 -12.15 8.47
CA ALA A 296 4.32 -12.47 7.68
C ALA A 296 5.33 -11.31 7.70
N PHE A 297 6.61 -11.62 7.56
CA PHE A 297 7.70 -10.64 7.43
C PHE A 297 7.78 -9.59 8.55
N GLY A 298 7.42 -9.97 9.79
CA GLY A 298 7.48 -9.09 10.96
C GLY A 298 6.35 -8.06 11.02
N THR A 299 5.27 -8.27 10.28
CA THR A 299 4.07 -7.43 10.31
C THR A 299 3.07 -7.90 11.39
N VAL A 300 2.01 -7.13 11.60
CA VAL A 300 0.87 -7.51 12.42
C VAL A 300 -0.31 -7.84 11.51
N ALA A 301 -0.93 -9.00 11.73
CA ALA A 301 -2.16 -9.40 11.05
C ALA A 301 -3.37 -9.10 11.95
N VAL A 302 -4.31 -8.32 11.45
CA VAL A 302 -5.58 -8.03 12.13
C VAL A 302 -6.67 -8.88 11.52
N GLU A 303 -7.37 -9.63 12.36
CA GLU A 303 -8.57 -10.38 12.00
C GLU A 303 -9.80 -9.64 12.53
N TRP A 304 -10.62 -9.14 11.62
CA TRP A 304 -11.91 -8.52 11.95
C TRP A 304 -12.98 -9.60 12.16
N PRO A 305 -13.98 -9.38 13.00
CA PRO A 305 -15.05 -10.36 13.21
C PRO A 305 -15.89 -10.56 11.93
N LEU A 306 -16.38 -11.77 11.74
CA LEU A 306 -17.48 -12.00 10.80
C LEU A 306 -18.78 -11.50 11.42
N PRO A 307 -19.69 -10.90 10.64
CA PRO A 307 -20.99 -10.49 11.14
C PRO A 307 -21.87 -11.69 11.50
N ALA A 308 -22.78 -11.51 12.41
CA ALA A 308 -23.80 -12.48 12.76
C ALA A 308 -25.18 -11.81 12.71
N PRO A 309 -26.11 -12.26 11.84
CA PRO A 309 -25.97 -13.38 10.89
C PRO A 309 -25.00 -13.09 9.74
N LEU A 310 -24.51 -14.16 9.09
CA LEU A 310 -23.68 -14.02 7.90
C LEU A 310 -24.52 -13.47 6.73
N PRO A 311 -24.09 -12.41 6.02
CA PRO A 311 -24.80 -11.88 4.87
C PRO A 311 -24.76 -12.85 3.68
N LEU A 312 -25.77 -12.81 2.84
CA LEU A 312 -25.78 -13.55 1.58
C LEU A 312 -24.87 -12.87 0.54
N VAL A 313 -24.03 -13.66 -0.11
CA VAL A 313 -23.15 -13.21 -1.20
C VAL A 313 -23.63 -13.78 -2.51
N SER A 314 -23.94 -12.93 -3.49
CA SER A 314 -24.24 -13.32 -4.86
C SER A 314 -22.94 -13.32 -5.66
N ILE A 315 -22.48 -14.52 -6.05
CA ILE A 315 -21.27 -14.69 -6.87
C ILE A 315 -21.69 -14.72 -8.33
N ILE A 316 -21.21 -13.76 -9.12
CA ILE A 316 -21.56 -13.56 -10.51
C ILE A 316 -20.43 -14.06 -11.40
N ILE A 317 -20.73 -15.00 -12.30
CA ILE A 317 -19.77 -15.65 -13.19
C ILE A 317 -20.23 -15.52 -14.65
N PRO A 318 -19.78 -14.51 -15.40
CA PRO A 318 -19.97 -14.50 -16.84
C PRO A 318 -19.16 -15.63 -17.49
N THR A 319 -19.79 -16.35 -18.42
CA THR A 319 -19.14 -17.46 -19.12
C THR A 319 -19.59 -17.57 -20.57
N ARG A 320 -18.75 -18.16 -21.40
CA ARG A 320 -19.11 -18.65 -22.74
C ARG A 320 -18.21 -19.83 -23.05
N ASP A 321 -18.81 -21.00 -23.23
CA ASP A 321 -18.09 -22.24 -23.51
C ASP A 321 -17.01 -22.56 -22.46
N HIS A 322 -15.91 -23.28 -22.79
CA HIS A 322 -14.83 -23.63 -21.88
C HIS A 322 -15.29 -24.26 -20.55
N VAL A 323 -16.16 -25.26 -20.65
CA VAL A 323 -16.85 -25.91 -19.52
C VAL A 323 -15.93 -26.41 -18.42
N ASP A 324 -14.70 -26.79 -18.71
CA ASP A 324 -13.76 -27.31 -17.71
C ASP A 324 -13.31 -26.24 -16.72
N LEU A 325 -13.08 -25.01 -17.19
CA LEU A 325 -12.76 -23.87 -16.33
C LEU A 325 -13.95 -23.53 -15.44
N LEU A 326 -15.13 -23.38 -16.05
CA LEU A 326 -16.37 -23.10 -15.31
C LEU A 326 -16.67 -24.18 -14.26
N ARG A 327 -16.50 -25.46 -14.62
CA ARG A 327 -16.70 -26.61 -13.70
C ARG A 327 -15.80 -26.52 -12.51
N LYS A 328 -14.53 -26.17 -12.71
CA LYS A 328 -13.53 -26.02 -11.65
C LYS A 328 -13.91 -24.89 -10.69
N ALA A 329 -14.25 -23.71 -11.22
CA ALA A 329 -14.69 -22.56 -10.43
C ALA A 329 -15.95 -22.88 -9.61
N VAL A 330 -17.01 -23.36 -10.25
CA VAL A 330 -18.27 -23.66 -9.57
C VAL A 330 -18.14 -24.79 -8.55
N SER A 331 -17.37 -25.84 -8.87
CA SER A 331 -17.09 -26.92 -7.89
C SER A 331 -16.37 -26.36 -6.64
N GLY A 332 -15.34 -25.55 -6.84
CA GLY A 332 -14.63 -24.90 -5.72
C GLY A 332 -15.56 -24.07 -4.84
N LEU A 333 -16.45 -23.29 -5.44
CA LEU A 333 -17.44 -22.48 -4.72
C LEU A 333 -18.41 -23.34 -3.90
N LEU A 334 -18.91 -24.43 -4.46
CA LEU A 334 -19.93 -25.25 -3.83
C LEU A 334 -19.37 -26.22 -2.79
N THR A 335 -18.14 -26.69 -2.94
CA THR A 335 -17.55 -27.75 -2.11
C THR A 335 -16.41 -27.27 -1.22
N ALA A 336 -15.46 -26.49 -1.75
CA ALA A 336 -14.26 -26.07 -1.03
C ALA A 336 -14.42 -24.77 -0.22
N THR A 337 -15.32 -23.86 -0.63
CA THR A 337 -15.53 -22.59 0.10
C THR A 337 -16.23 -22.84 1.44
N ARG A 338 -15.62 -22.41 2.55
CA ARG A 338 -16.18 -22.57 3.91
C ARG A 338 -17.37 -21.65 4.17
N TYR A 339 -17.39 -20.47 3.58
CA TYR A 339 -18.50 -19.52 3.68
C TYR A 339 -19.73 -20.03 2.90
N ARG A 340 -20.80 -20.43 3.60
CA ARG A 340 -21.95 -21.16 2.98
C ARG A 340 -23.11 -20.27 2.55
N GLN A 341 -23.19 -19.02 3.00
CA GLN A 341 -24.24 -18.08 2.62
C GLN A 341 -23.94 -17.47 1.24
N ILE A 342 -24.03 -18.30 0.21
CA ILE A 342 -23.78 -17.94 -1.19
C ILE A 342 -24.90 -18.37 -2.11
N GLU A 343 -25.17 -17.56 -3.13
CA GLU A 343 -25.79 -17.96 -4.39
C GLU A 343 -24.81 -17.73 -5.55
N VAL A 344 -24.89 -18.55 -6.57
CA VAL A 344 -24.02 -18.46 -7.76
C VAL A 344 -24.90 -18.13 -8.97
N LEU A 345 -24.63 -17.02 -9.63
CA LEU A 345 -25.30 -16.55 -10.82
C LEU A 345 -24.36 -16.76 -12.02
N ILE A 346 -24.60 -17.80 -12.81
CA ILE A 346 -23.82 -18.06 -14.02
C ILE A 346 -24.53 -17.34 -15.19
N VAL A 347 -23.83 -16.38 -15.79
CA VAL A 347 -24.35 -15.64 -16.96
C VAL A 347 -23.76 -16.24 -18.21
N ASP A 348 -24.55 -17.06 -18.89
CA ASP A 348 -24.16 -17.74 -20.12
C ASP A 348 -24.32 -16.80 -21.32
N ASN A 349 -23.21 -16.30 -21.84
CA ASN A 349 -23.18 -15.37 -22.99
C ASN A 349 -23.15 -16.13 -24.33
N GLY A 350 -24.17 -16.90 -24.59
CA GLY A 350 -24.33 -17.55 -25.89
C GLY A 350 -23.37 -18.73 -26.10
N SER A 351 -23.20 -19.61 -25.12
CA SER A 351 -22.46 -20.88 -25.30
C SER A 351 -23.08 -21.73 -26.40
N VAL A 352 -22.23 -22.41 -27.14
CA VAL A 352 -22.64 -23.26 -28.28
C VAL A 352 -22.16 -24.71 -28.14
N GLU A 353 -21.23 -25.00 -27.24
CA GLU A 353 -20.70 -26.33 -27.00
C GLU A 353 -21.73 -27.21 -26.28
N PRO A 354 -22.07 -28.42 -26.83
CA PRO A 354 -23.02 -29.35 -26.20
C PRO A 354 -22.66 -29.72 -24.75
N GLU A 355 -21.36 -29.88 -24.46
CA GLU A 355 -20.87 -30.19 -23.10
C GLU A 355 -21.15 -29.06 -22.12
N THR A 356 -20.99 -27.79 -22.56
CA THR A 356 -21.29 -26.61 -21.77
C THR A 356 -22.79 -26.57 -21.46
N HIS A 357 -23.67 -26.79 -22.45
CA HIS A 357 -25.12 -26.86 -22.23
C HIS A 357 -25.52 -27.97 -21.24
N ALA A 358 -24.95 -29.18 -21.41
CA ALA A 358 -25.21 -30.29 -20.52
C ALA A 358 -24.75 -29.99 -19.07
N TYR A 359 -23.64 -29.33 -18.92
CA TYR A 359 -23.14 -28.89 -17.60
C TYR A 359 -24.04 -27.84 -16.96
N LEU A 360 -24.41 -26.79 -17.70
CA LEU A 360 -25.31 -25.73 -17.23
C LEU A 360 -26.66 -26.27 -16.79
N ALA A 361 -27.27 -27.17 -17.58
CA ALA A 361 -28.51 -27.83 -17.21
C ALA A 361 -28.39 -28.64 -15.91
N ARG A 362 -27.29 -29.38 -15.75
CA ARG A 362 -27.04 -30.18 -14.56
C ARG A 362 -26.81 -29.29 -13.31
N VAL A 363 -26.00 -28.25 -13.40
CA VAL A 363 -25.65 -27.43 -12.25
C VAL A 363 -26.82 -26.54 -11.81
N ALA A 364 -27.74 -26.19 -12.70
CA ALA A 364 -28.98 -25.47 -12.40
C ALA A 364 -29.91 -26.25 -11.46
N GLY A 365 -29.75 -27.56 -11.33
CA GLY A 365 -30.44 -28.38 -10.33
C GLY A 365 -30.00 -28.11 -8.88
N ASN A 366 -28.89 -27.42 -8.65
CA ASN A 366 -28.46 -27.03 -7.31
C ASN A 366 -29.21 -25.76 -6.86
N PRO A 367 -29.89 -25.75 -5.69
CA PRO A 367 -30.72 -24.63 -5.24
C PRO A 367 -29.92 -23.32 -5.02
N ARG A 368 -28.60 -23.38 -4.89
CA ARG A 368 -27.73 -22.21 -4.78
C ARG A 368 -27.25 -21.68 -6.14
N VAL A 369 -27.58 -22.34 -7.27
CA VAL A 369 -27.09 -21.95 -8.60
C VAL A 369 -28.25 -21.53 -9.47
N ARG A 370 -28.11 -20.41 -10.15
CA ARG A 370 -29.01 -19.95 -11.20
C ARG A 370 -28.22 -19.67 -12.47
N VAL A 371 -28.74 -20.15 -13.59
CA VAL A 371 -28.18 -19.88 -14.92
C VAL A 371 -29.04 -18.84 -15.62
N ILE A 372 -28.39 -17.77 -16.09
CA ILE A 372 -29.04 -16.67 -16.81
C ILE A 372 -28.48 -16.68 -18.22
N ARG A 373 -29.32 -17.00 -19.23
CA ARG A 373 -28.95 -16.95 -20.65
C ARG A 373 -29.00 -15.50 -21.14
N HIS A 374 -27.97 -15.08 -21.89
CA HIS A 374 -27.87 -13.74 -22.48
C HIS A 374 -27.17 -13.82 -23.84
N ASP A 375 -27.94 -13.91 -24.91
CA ASP A 375 -27.47 -14.04 -26.29
C ASP A 375 -27.22 -12.63 -26.89
N ALA A 376 -26.17 -11.96 -26.48
CA ALA A 376 -25.76 -10.65 -26.97
C ALA A 376 -24.27 -10.62 -27.24
N PRO A 377 -23.75 -9.64 -27.97
CA PRO A 377 -22.31 -9.40 -28.08
C PRO A 377 -21.66 -9.31 -26.71
N PHE A 378 -20.45 -9.85 -26.63
CA PHE A 378 -19.73 -9.89 -25.33
C PHE A 378 -19.48 -8.49 -24.77
N ASN A 379 -20.04 -8.24 -23.61
CA ASN A 379 -19.83 -7.05 -22.80
C ASN A 379 -19.79 -7.49 -21.33
N TYR A 380 -18.58 -7.52 -20.75
CA TYR A 380 -18.37 -7.98 -19.38
C TYR A 380 -19.18 -7.14 -18.37
N SER A 381 -19.23 -5.83 -18.57
CA SER A 381 -19.98 -4.91 -17.70
C SER A 381 -21.48 -5.18 -17.74
N ALA A 382 -22.05 -5.35 -18.94
CA ALA A 382 -23.47 -5.63 -19.11
C ALA A 382 -23.88 -6.99 -18.50
N LEU A 383 -23.05 -8.03 -18.67
CA LEU A 383 -23.30 -9.35 -18.10
C LEU A 383 -23.33 -9.31 -16.56
N ASN A 384 -22.36 -8.62 -15.95
CA ASN A 384 -22.33 -8.49 -14.49
C ASN A 384 -23.49 -7.63 -13.97
N ASN A 385 -23.80 -6.50 -14.60
CA ASN A 385 -24.93 -5.67 -14.20
C ASN A 385 -26.27 -6.39 -14.35
N LEU A 386 -26.44 -7.19 -15.42
CA LEU A 386 -27.64 -8.02 -15.61
C LEU A 386 -27.86 -8.98 -14.44
N ALA A 387 -26.80 -9.66 -14.02
CA ALA A 387 -26.86 -10.57 -12.87
C ALA A 387 -27.03 -9.82 -11.54
N ALA A 388 -26.37 -8.67 -11.38
CA ALA A 388 -26.48 -7.83 -10.18
C ALA A 388 -27.93 -7.39 -9.94
N ARG A 389 -28.66 -7.02 -10.98
CA ARG A 389 -30.10 -6.70 -10.89
C ARG A 389 -30.96 -7.88 -10.43
N GLN A 390 -30.53 -9.11 -10.66
CA GLN A 390 -31.22 -10.34 -10.26
C GLN A 390 -30.66 -10.96 -8.97
N ALA A 391 -29.58 -10.42 -8.45
CA ALA A 391 -28.94 -10.89 -7.21
C ALA A 391 -29.85 -10.69 -5.99
N ARG A 392 -29.80 -11.65 -5.05
CA ARG A 392 -30.53 -11.61 -3.77
C ARG A 392 -29.63 -11.23 -2.61
N GLY A 393 -28.30 -11.35 -2.80
CA GLY A 393 -27.30 -11.11 -1.77
C GLY A 393 -27.15 -9.64 -1.42
N ASP A 394 -26.71 -9.40 -0.19
CA ASP A 394 -26.32 -8.08 0.30
C ASP A 394 -24.97 -7.64 -0.28
N TYR A 395 -24.17 -8.62 -0.71
CA TYR A 395 -22.88 -8.44 -1.35
C TYR A 395 -22.84 -9.10 -2.72
N LEU A 396 -22.17 -8.45 -3.66
CA LEU A 396 -21.90 -8.96 -5.00
C LEU A 396 -20.41 -9.33 -5.07
N CYS A 397 -20.11 -10.55 -5.54
CA CYS A 397 -18.77 -10.99 -5.85
C CYS A 397 -18.67 -11.21 -7.36
N LEU A 398 -18.00 -10.30 -8.07
CA LEU A 398 -17.64 -10.52 -9.47
C LEU A 398 -16.51 -11.55 -9.51
N LEU A 399 -16.69 -12.62 -10.24
CA LEU A 399 -15.74 -13.73 -10.34
C LEU A 399 -15.61 -14.21 -11.79
N ASN A 400 -14.38 -14.29 -12.29
CA ASN A 400 -14.15 -14.86 -13.60
C ASN A 400 -14.38 -16.39 -13.59
N ASN A 401 -14.78 -16.94 -14.73
CA ASN A 401 -15.04 -18.38 -14.89
C ASN A 401 -13.78 -19.27 -14.86
N ASP A 402 -12.60 -18.65 -14.91
CA ASP A 402 -11.28 -19.30 -14.88
C ASP A 402 -10.52 -19.07 -13.56
N VAL A 403 -11.25 -18.77 -12.48
CA VAL A 403 -10.69 -18.68 -11.12
C VAL A 403 -10.83 -20.01 -10.39
N GLU A 404 -9.72 -20.49 -9.80
CA GLU A 404 -9.67 -21.70 -9.00
C GLU A 404 -9.57 -21.36 -7.51
N ILE A 405 -10.42 -21.98 -6.69
CA ILE A 405 -10.44 -21.84 -5.24
C ILE A 405 -9.40 -22.76 -4.64
N ILE A 406 -8.38 -22.19 -4.00
CA ILE A 406 -7.29 -22.92 -3.31
C ILE A 406 -7.24 -22.67 -1.80
N ASP A 407 -7.95 -21.66 -1.30
CA ASP A 407 -8.12 -21.34 0.11
C ASP A 407 -9.60 -21.41 0.47
N GLU A 408 -9.97 -22.27 1.41
CA GLU A 408 -11.37 -22.46 1.81
C GLU A 408 -11.99 -21.25 2.51
N ASP A 409 -11.18 -20.39 3.15
CA ASP A 409 -11.62 -19.21 3.91
C ASP A 409 -11.61 -17.90 3.09
N TRP A 410 -11.23 -17.96 1.81
CA TRP A 410 -11.03 -16.78 0.96
C TRP A 410 -12.18 -15.76 1.03
N LEU A 411 -13.43 -16.23 0.93
CA LEU A 411 -14.60 -15.35 0.94
C LEU A 411 -14.86 -14.76 2.33
N GLY A 412 -14.59 -15.55 3.36
CA GLY A 412 -14.65 -15.10 4.76
C GLY A 412 -13.68 -13.95 5.02
N TRP A 413 -12.45 -14.04 4.51
CA TRP A 413 -11.47 -12.94 4.60
C TRP A 413 -11.95 -11.68 3.89
N MET A 414 -12.53 -11.80 2.70
CA MET A 414 -13.06 -10.66 1.96
C MET A 414 -14.26 -10.02 2.67
N ILE A 415 -15.20 -10.82 3.22
CA ILE A 415 -16.37 -10.34 3.95
C ILE A 415 -15.97 -9.57 5.20
N ARG A 416 -14.99 -10.06 5.98
CA ARG A 416 -14.46 -9.36 7.16
C ARG A 416 -14.02 -7.92 6.85
N GLN A 417 -13.52 -7.68 5.64
CA GLN A 417 -13.19 -6.33 5.17
C GLN A 417 -14.43 -5.58 4.67
N ALA A 418 -15.24 -6.21 3.82
CA ALA A 418 -16.33 -5.57 3.11
C ALA A 418 -17.47 -5.04 4.02
N VAL A 419 -17.68 -5.68 5.18
CA VAL A 419 -18.72 -5.27 6.14
C VAL A 419 -18.35 -3.98 6.88
N ARG A 420 -17.12 -3.53 6.81
CA ARG A 420 -16.68 -2.31 7.48
C ARG A 420 -17.24 -1.07 6.74
N PRO A 421 -17.83 -0.09 7.46
CA PRO A 421 -18.59 1.00 6.82
C PRO A 421 -17.83 1.79 5.76
N GLY A 422 -16.54 2.05 6.00
CA GLY A 422 -15.68 2.85 5.09
C GLY A 422 -15.12 2.08 3.90
N VAL A 423 -15.40 0.75 3.76
CA VAL A 423 -14.83 -0.09 2.70
C VAL A 423 -15.75 -0.09 1.48
N GLY A 424 -15.19 0.15 0.29
CA GLY A 424 -15.83 0.03 -1.01
C GLY A 424 -15.72 -1.39 -1.56
N ALA A 425 -14.84 -1.60 -2.54
CA ALA A 425 -14.54 -2.92 -3.07
C ALA A 425 -13.41 -3.61 -2.28
N VAL A 426 -13.46 -4.94 -2.23
CA VAL A 426 -12.40 -5.80 -1.69
C VAL A 426 -11.92 -6.73 -2.79
N GLY A 427 -10.60 -6.78 -3.03
CA GLY A 427 -9.98 -7.68 -4.01
C GLY A 427 -9.14 -8.76 -3.34
N ALA A 428 -9.20 -9.96 -3.88
CA ALA A 428 -8.39 -11.09 -3.48
C ALA A 428 -6.96 -11.01 -4.06
N LYS A 429 -6.02 -11.72 -3.47
CA LYS A 429 -4.72 -12.00 -4.09
C LYS A 429 -4.91 -13.06 -5.18
N LEU A 430 -4.47 -12.75 -6.39
CA LEU A 430 -4.53 -13.71 -7.48
C LEU A 430 -3.13 -14.16 -7.89
N LEU A 431 -2.99 -15.45 -8.14
CA LEU A 431 -1.76 -16.07 -8.62
C LEU A 431 -1.94 -16.60 -10.03
N TYR A 432 -0.85 -16.61 -10.80
CA TYR A 432 -0.73 -17.38 -12.02
C TYR A 432 -0.57 -18.88 -11.73
N ASP A 433 -0.70 -19.72 -12.75
CA ASP A 433 -0.50 -21.19 -12.67
C ASP A 433 0.90 -21.57 -12.14
N ASP A 434 1.90 -20.72 -12.37
CA ASP A 434 3.28 -20.93 -11.91
C ASP A 434 3.53 -20.47 -10.47
N GLY A 435 2.50 -20.03 -9.75
CA GLY A 435 2.57 -19.56 -8.38
C GLY A 435 3.12 -18.14 -8.22
N THR A 436 3.35 -17.40 -9.30
CA THR A 436 3.71 -15.99 -9.22
C THR A 436 2.47 -15.10 -9.05
N ILE A 437 2.67 -13.94 -8.43
CA ILE A 437 1.59 -12.96 -8.19
C ILE A 437 1.09 -12.42 -9.54
N GLN A 438 -0.22 -12.49 -9.75
CA GLN A 438 -0.90 -11.82 -10.85
C GLN A 438 -1.49 -10.48 -10.37
N HIS A 439 -2.16 -10.49 -9.21
CA HIS A 439 -2.81 -9.33 -8.63
C HIS A 439 -2.55 -9.21 -7.13
N ALA A 440 -2.10 -8.03 -6.72
CA ALA A 440 -1.96 -7.60 -5.33
C ALA A 440 -2.37 -6.11 -5.18
N GLY A 441 -3.52 -5.76 -5.75
CA GLY A 441 -3.99 -4.40 -5.91
C GLY A 441 -3.63 -3.79 -7.27
N VAL A 442 -4.30 -2.69 -7.62
CA VAL A 442 -4.08 -1.94 -8.86
C VAL A 442 -3.59 -0.54 -8.54
N VAL A 443 -2.52 -0.12 -9.21
CA VAL A 443 -1.96 1.24 -9.17
C VAL A 443 -2.51 2.01 -10.37
N VAL A 444 -3.24 3.08 -10.12
CA VAL A 444 -3.77 3.98 -11.15
C VAL A 444 -2.68 4.96 -11.61
N GLY A 445 -2.63 5.24 -12.91
CA GLY A 445 -1.58 6.05 -13.54
C GLY A 445 -0.38 5.25 -14.05
N MET A 446 -0.28 3.96 -13.72
CA MET A 446 0.76 3.08 -14.22
C MET A 446 0.62 2.88 -15.75
N GLY A 447 1.69 3.12 -16.49
CA GLY A 447 1.65 3.13 -17.97
C GLY A 447 0.72 4.21 -18.55
N GLY A 448 0.31 5.20 -17.73
CA GLY A 448 -0.68 6.22 -18.09
C GLY A 448 -2.13 5.72 -18.09
N ALA A 449 -2.39 4.54 -17.53
CA ALA A 449 -3.72 3.95 -17.34
C ALA A 449 -3.82 3.32 -15.95
N ALA A 450 -3.61 2.01 -15.82
CA ALA A 450 -3.59 1.28 -14.57
C ALA A 450 -2.76 -0.02 -14.74
N GLY A 451 -2.14 -0.50 -13.65
CA GLY A 451 -1.35 -1.73 -13.67
C GLY A 451 -1.41 -2.49 -12.34
N HIS A 452 -1.14 -3.79 -12.38
CA HIS A 452 -1.17 -4.64 -11.20
C HIS A 452 0.10 -4.48 -10.36
N ALA A 453 -0.07 -4.28 -9.05
CA ALA A 453 1.03 -4.23 -8.11
C ALA A 453 1.70 -5.61 -7.94
N HIS A 454 3.04 -5.64 -7.83
CA HIS A 454 3.86 -6.83 -7.57
C HIS A 454 3.74 -7.98 -8.60
N ARG A 455 3.22 -7.71 -9.79
CA ARG A 455 3.00 -8.72 -10.83
C ARG A 455 4.29 -9.48 -11.15
N PHE A 456 4.17 -10.78 -11.36
CA PHE A 456 5.27 -11.73 -11.63
C PHE A 456 6.30 -11.90 -10.51
N GLN A 457 6.04 -11.39 -9.30
CA GLN A 457 6.86 -11.73 -8.15
C GLN A 457 6.44 -13.09 -7.58
N PRO A 458 7.38 -13.86 -7.00
CA PRO A 458 7.03 -15.09 -6.29
C PRO A 458 6.02 -14.82 -5.16
N ASN A 459 5.02 -15.71 -4.97
CA ASN A 459 4.02 -15.53 -3.92
C ASN A 459 4.61 -15.41 -2.51
N ASN A 460 5.75 -16.05 -2.25
CA ASN A 460 6.45 -16.01 -0.97
C ASN A 460 7.41 -14.79 -0.83
N ALA A 461 7.53 -13.93 -1.83
CA ALA A 461 8.31 -12.70 -1.72
C ALA A 461 7.52 -11.64 -0.93
N PRO A 462 8.18 -10.84 -0.07
CA PRO A 462 7.49 -9.82 0.74
C PRO A 462 6.82 -8.73 -0.10
N GLY A 463 7.24 -8.54 -1.35
CA GLY A 463 6.90 -7.37 -2.12
C GLY A 463 7.62 -6.13 -1.60
N TYR A 464 7.10 -4.95 -1.93
CA TYR A 464 7.67 -3.67 -1.47
C TYR A 464 7.27 -3.43 -0.01
N PHE A 465 8.23 -3.62 0.91
CA PHE A 465 8.01 -3.49 2.36
C PHE A 465 6.79 -4.28 2.86
N ALA A 466 6.74 -5.57 2.54
CA ALA A 466 5.71 -6.54 2.91
C ALA A 466 4.29 -6.28 2.35
N ARG A 467 4.09 -5.30 1.47
CA ARG A 467 2.76 -4.94 0.92
C ARG A 467 2.03 -6.08 0.21
N ALA A 468 2.76 -7.07 -0.34
CA ALA A 468 2.13 -8.23 -0.96
C ALA A 468 1.43 -9.15 0.05
N HIS A 469 1.64 -8.94 1.36
CA HIS A 469 1.15 -9.82 2.44
C HIS A 469 0.34 -9.10 3.52
N VAL A 470 0.10 -7.80 3.38
CA VAL A 470 -0.69 -7.03 4.36
C VAL A 470 -1.93 -6.45 3.69
N PRO A 471 -3.10 -6.49 4.36
CA PRO A 471 -4.26 -5.75 3.92
C PRO A 471 -3.93 -4.25 3.88
N HIS A 472 -4.34 -3.59 2.80
CA HIS A 472 -4.17 -2.13 2.71
C HIS A 472 -5.15 -1.53 1.71
N TYR A 473 -5.41 -0.22 1.85
CA TYR A 473 -6.19 0.50 0.87
C TYR A 473 -5.42 0.62 -0.45
N VAL A 474 -6.14 0.43 -1.55
CA VAL A 474 -5.62 0.50 -2.91
C VAL A 474 -6.56 1.33 -3.79
N SER A 475 -6.05 1.87 -4.88
CA SER A 475 -6.89 2.66 -5.80
C SER A 475 -7.92 1.80 -6.51
N ALA A 476 -7.55 0.58 -6.91
CA ALA A 476 -8.51 -0.35 -7.48
C ALA A 476 -8.10 -1.82 -7.22
N VAL A 477 -9.05 -2.72 -7.47
CA VAL A 477 -8.88 -4.18 -7.46
C VAL A 477 -9.49 -4.77 -8.72
N THR A 478 -9.03 -5.96 -9.13
CA THR A 478 -9.48 -6.56 -10.39
C THR A 478 -10.84 -7.21 -10.29
N GLY A 479 -11.65 -7.07 -11.35
CA GLY A 479 -12.94 -7.75 -11.52
C GLY A 479 -12.83 -9.27 -11.64
N ALA A 480 -11.62 -9.83 -11.78
CA ALA A 480 -11.44 -11.27 -11.75
C ALA A 480 -11.86 -11.91 -10.42
N CYS A 481 -11.71 -11.17 -9.29
CA CYS A 481 -12.31 -11.50 -8.00
C CYS A 481 -12.48 -10.20 -7.17
N LEU A 482 -13.68 -9.60 -7.24
CA LEU A 482 -14.01 -8.34 -6.59
C LEU A 482 -15.31 -8.49 -5.79
N LEU A 483 -15.25 -8.21 -4.49
CA LEU A 483 -16.40 -8.20 -3.59
C LEU A 483 -16.79 -6.75 -3.24
N VAL A 484 -18.09 -6.44 -3.34
CA VAL A 484 -18.63 -5.11 -3.00
C VAL A 484 -20.02 -5.24 -2.39
N ALA A 485 -20.39 -4.37 -1.45
CA ALA A 485 -21.77 -4.30 -0.97
C ALA A 485 -22.71 -3.87 -2.11
N ARG A 486 -23.82 -4.59 -2.32
CA ARG A 486 -24.76 -4.31 -3.41
C ARG A 486 -25.25 -2.86 -3.38
N ALA A 487 -25.64 -2.37 -2.21
CA ALA A 487 -26.09 -0.98 -2.06
C ALA A 487 -25.02 0.05 -2.52
N LYS A 488 -23.73 -0.22 -2.30
CA LYS A 488 -22.64 0.64 -2.76
C LYS A 488 -22.43 0.52 -4.28
N PHE A 489 -22.50 -0.70 -4.81
CA PHE A 489 -22.44 -0.95 -6.25
C PHE A 489 -23.56 -0.21 -7.00
N ASP A 490 -24.80 -0.34 -6.50
CA ASP A 490 -25.98 0.30 -7.08
C ASP A 490 -25.91 1.83 -6.98
N SER A 491 -25.43 2.37 -5.86
CA SER A 491 -25.34 3.82 -5.63
C SER A 491 -24.38 4.56 -6.57
N VAL A 492 -23.38 3.84 -7.13
CA VAL A 492 -22.45 4.40 -8.11
C VAL A 492 -22.81 4.01 -9.55
N GLY A 493 -23.99 3.40 -9.77
CA GLY A 493 -24.50 3.01 -11.08
C GLY A 493 -23.88 1.72 -11.65
N GLY A 494 -23.27 0.87 -10.80
CA GLY A 494 -22.65 -0.39 -11.23
C GLY A 494 -21.46 -0.21 -12.16
N LEU A 495 -21.24 -1.17 -13.07
CA LEU A 495 -20.23 -1.08 -14.12
C LEU A 495 -20.75 -0.23 -15.28
N ASP A 496 -19.88 0.52 -15.95
CA ASP A 496 -20.23 1.32 -17.13
C ASP A 496 -20.24 0.43 -18.39
N GLU A 497 -21.43 0.04 -18.82
CA GLU A 497 -21.63 -0.87 -19.95
C GLU A 497 -21.26 -0.24 -21.31
N GLU A 498 -21.37 1.07 -21.44
CA GLU A 498 -21.11 1.79 -22.67
C GLU A 498 -19.64 2.20 -22.80
N GLY A 499 -19.09 2.74 -21.73
CA GLY A 499 -17.74 3.28 -21.72
C GLY A 499 -16.65 2.24 -21.50
N PHE A 500 -16.92 1.20 -20.70
CA PHE A 500 -15.96 0.17 -20.32
C PHE A 500 -16.58 -1.23 -20.45
N ALA A 501 -16.80 -1.64 -21.68
CA ALA A 501 -17.44 -2.92 -21.95
C ALA A 501 -16.61 -4.12 -21.45
N VAL A 502 -15.27 -4.04 -21.50
CA VAL A 502 -14.39 -5.16 -21.20
C VAL A 502 -13.17 -4.77 -20.38
N ALA A 503 -12.40 -3.74 -20.77
CA ALA A 503 -11.20 -3.33 -20.05
C ALA A 503 -11.51 -2.17 -19.10
N PHE A 504 -10.78 -2.12 -17.97
CA PHE A 504 -10.84 -1.03 -17.00
C PHE A 504 -12.19 -0.76 -16.31
N ASN A 505 -13.18 -1.62 -16.52
CA ASN A 505 -14.49 -1.51 -15.85
C ASN A 505 -14.39 -1.64 -14.34
N ASP A 506 -13.52 -2.50 -13.85
CA ASP A 506 -13.18 -2.69 -12.44
C ASP A 506 -12.44 -1.48 -11.85
N VAL A 507 -11.52 -0.88 -12.63
CA VAL A 507 -10.81 0.34 -12.24
C VAL A 507 -11.78 1.52 -12.14
N ASP A 508 -12.66 1.70 -13.14
CA ASP A 508 -13.70 2.74 -13.13
C ASP A 508 -14.66 2.59 -11.95
N LEU A 509 -15.14 1.36 -11.69
CA LEU A 509 -15.99 1.06 -10.52
C LEU A 509 -15.30 1.44 -9.21
N CYS A 510 -14.05 1.02 -9.05
CA CYS A 510 -13.28 1.32 -7.85
C CYS A 510 -13.05 2.82 -7.65
N LEU A 511 -12.79 3.57 -8.72
CA LEU A 511 -12.62 5.02 -8.65
C LEU A 511 -13.95 5.74 -8.39
N LYS A 512 -15.08 5.26 -8.92
CA LYS A 512 -16.43 5.75 -8.55
C LYS A 512 -16.72 5.54 -7.06
N LEU A 513 -16.37 4.36 -6.52
CA LEU A 513 -16.51 4.09 -5.08
C LEU A 513 -15.64 5.04 -4.25
N GLN A 514 -14.41 5.32 -4.68
CA GLN A 514 -13.55 6.30 -3.99
C GLN A 514 -14.11 7.73 -4.06
N ALA A 515 -14.62 8.14 -5.22
CA ALA A 515 -15.26 9.45 -5.38
C ALA A 515 -16.50 9.61 -4.49
N ALA A 516 -17.18 8.50 -4.17
CA ALA A 516 -18.30 8.45 -3.23
C ALA A 516 -17.86 8.36 -1.74
N GLY A 517 -16.55 8.40 -1.45
CA GLY A 517 -16.01 8.44 -0.09
C GLY A 517 -15.63 7.09 0.51
N TRP A 518 -15.76 5.98 -0.23
CA TRP A 518 -15.30 4.67 0.25
C TRP A 518 -13.86 4.38 -0.16
N ARG A 519 -13.25 3.37 0.50
CA ARG A 519 -11.87 2.93 0.23
C ARG A 519 -11.85 1.48 -0.23
N ASN A 520 -11.16 1.19 -1.31
CA ASN A 520 -10.98 -0.18 -1.79
C ASN A 520 -9.85 -0.85 -1.03
N VAL A 521 -9.99 -2.15 -0.75
CA VAL A 521 -9.05 -2.93 0.06
C VAL A 521 -8.51 -4.11 -0.74
N TYR A 522 -7.21 -4.29 -0.70
CA TYR A 522 -6.57 -5.54 -1.08
C TYR A 522 -6.45 -6.45 0.15
N GLU A 523 -6.97 -7.68 0.06
CA GLU A 523 -6.93 -8.68 1.14
C GLU A 523 -6.07 -9.89 0.73
N PRO A 524 -4.80 -9.94 1.18
CA PRO A 524 -3.85 -10.96 0.74
C PRO A 524 -4.14 -12.37 1.25
N ARG A 525 -4.94 -12.54 2.31
CA ARG A 525 -5.31 -13.85 2.84
C ARG A 525 -6.34 -14.56 1.97
N ALA A 526 -7.16 -13.81 1.24
CA ALA A 526 -7.99 -14.36 0.19
C ALA A 526 -7.13 -14.64 -1.05
N THR A 527 -6.53 -15.83 -1.13
CA THR A 527 -5.62 -16.20 -2.23
C THR A 527 -6.26 -17.23 -3.15
N LEU A 528 -6.28 -16.94 -4.46
CA LEU A 528 -6.89 -17.76 -5.50
C LEU A 528 -5.93 -17.90 -6.69
N ILE A 529 -6.13 -18.89 -7.56
CA ILE A 529 -5.44 -18.98 -8.85
C ILE A 529 -6.38 -18.45 -9.94
N HIS A 530 -5.86 -17.62 -10.85
CA HIS A 530 -6.57 -17.13 -12.01
C HIS A 530 -5.84 -17.55 -13.27
N HIS A 531 -6.44 -18.49 -14.00
CA HIS A 531 -5.90 -19.13 -15.20
C HIS A 531 -5.97 -18.21 -16.44
N GLU A 532 -5.52 -16.96 -16.30
CA GLU A 532 -5.58 -15.93 -17.34
C GLU A 532 -5.14 -16.45 -18.71
N SER A 533 -5.85 -16.04 -19.75
CA SER A 533 -5.59 -16.38 -21.16
C SER A 533 -5.92 -17.81 -21.59
N LYS A 534 -6.41 -18.69 -20.73
CA LYS A 534 -6.91 -19.99 -21.17
C LYS A 534 -8.31 -19.90 -21.81
N SER A 535 -9.11 -18.94 -21.36
CA SER A 535 -10.44 -18.64 -21.91
C SER A 535 -10.42 -17.70 -23.12
N ARG A 536 -9.29 -17.01 -23.38
CA ARG A 536 -9.14 -16.08 -24.51
C ARG A 536 -7.78 -16.24 -25.15
N PRO A 537 -7.71 -16.68 -26.43
CA PRO A 537 -6.46 -16.64 -27.19
C PRO A 537 -5.92 -15.19 -27.23
N LYS A 538 -4.59 -15.04 -27.15
CA LYS A 538 -3.91 -13.74 -27.30
C LYS A 538 -3.95 -13.20 -28.75
N ASP A 539 -5.04 -13.43 -29.47
CA ASP A 539 -5.24 -12.83 -30.77
C ASP A 539 -5.61 -11.36 -30.59
N PHE A 540 -4.65 -10.49 -30.78
CA PHE A 540 -4.88 -9.06 -30.96
C PHE A 540 -5.62 -8.85 -32.29
N ARG A 541 -6.90 -9.20 -32.32
CA ARG A 541 -7.76 -8.83 -33.45
C ARG A 541 -7.83 -7.31 -33.51
N PRO A 542 -7.84 -6.71 -34.71
CA PRO A 542 -7.90 -5.26 -34.87
C PRO A 542 -9.04 -4.61 -34.11
N ASP A 543 -10.23 -5.23 -34.08
CA ASP A 543 -11.42 -4.77 -33.37
C ASP A 543 -11.23 -4.74 -31.84
N GLN A 544 -10.52 -5.71 -31.28
CA GLN A 544 -10.20 -5.75 -29.85
C GLN A 544 -9.18 -4.68 -29.47
N ALA A 545 -8.19 -4.45 -30.33
CA ALA A 545 -7.18 -3.40 -30.11
C ALA A 545 -7.81 -2.00 -30.19
N GLU A 546 -8.75 -1.77 -31.12
CA GLU A 546 -9.49 -0.51 -31.23
C GLU A 546 -10.36 -0.26 -30.02
N ARG A 547 -11.15 -1.24 -29.57
CA ARG A 547 -11.97 -1.15 -28.36
C ARG A 547 -11.10 -0.84 -27.14
N PHE A 548 -10.03 -1.61 -26.91
CA PHE A 548 -9.09 -1.37 -25.80
C PHE A 548 -8.50 0.04 -25.84
N GLY A 549 -8.16 0.54 -27.03
CA GLY A 549 -7.68 1.91 -27.23
C GLY A 549 -8.72 2.98 -26.82
N LYS A 550 -10.00 2.76 -27.18
CA LYS A 550 -11.12 3.65 -26.80
C LYS A 550 -11.35 3.64 -25.29
N GLU A 551 -11.43 2.45 -24.67
CA GLU A 551 -11.61 2.30 -23.22
C GLU A 551 -10.45 2.92 -22.44
N MET A 552 -9.21 2.74 -22.90
CA MET A 552 -8.03 3.38 -22.30
C MET A 552 -8.06 4.91 -22.44
N ALA A 553 -8.46 5.45 -23.59
CA ALA A 553 -8.60 6.88 -23.80
C ALA A 553 -9.67 7.47 -22.89
N LEU A 554 -10.81 6.79 -22.73
CA LEU A 554 -11.87 7.18 -21.83
C LEU A 554 -11.42 7.16 -20.36
N LEU A 555 -10.69 6.12 -19.91
CA LEU A 555 -10.13 6.07 -18.56
C LEU A 555 -9.22 7.28 -18.29
N ARG A 556 -8.35 7.59 -19.26
CA ARG A 556 -7.44 8.73 -19.18
C ARG A 556 -8.17 10.07 -19.07
N SER A 557 -9.21 10.28 -19.87
CA SER A 557 -9.96 11.54 -19.86
C SER A 557 -10.85 11.67 -18.63
N ARG A 558 -11.55 10.59 -18.21
CA ARG A 558 -12.48 10.61 -17.08
C ARG A 558 -11.76 10.81 -15.75
N TRP A 559 -10.65 10.08 -15.54
CA TRP A 559 -9.95 10.02 -14.27
C TRP A 559 -8.58 10.71 -14.26
N ASN A 560 -8.23 11.37 -15.37
CA ASN A 560 -6.93 12.06 -15.53
C ASN A 560 -5.73 11.18 -15.14
N THR A 561 -5.73 9.90 -15.58
CA THR A 561 -4.76 8.91 -15.10
C THR A 561 -3.31 9.24 -15.49
N MET A 562 -3.10 10.08 -16.48
CA MET A 562 -1.75 10.57 -16.85
C MET A 562 -1.12 11.45 -15.76
N ALA A 563 -1.93 12.23 -15.04
CA ALA A 563 -1.50 13.10 -13.94
C ALA A 563 -1.90 12.56 -12.56
N TYR A 564 -2.56 11.41 -12.50
CA TYR A 564 -3.03 10.82 -11.26
C TYR A 564 -1.85 10.45 -10.35
N THR A 565 -1.93 10.89 -9.10
CA THR A 565 -1.00 10.48 -8.04
C THR A 565 -1.67 9.40 -7.20
N ASP A 566 -1.29 8.17 -7.46
CA ASP A 566 -1.84 7.03 -6.72
C ASP A 566 -1.40 7.07 -5.25
N PRO A 567 -2.32 7.01 -4.27
CA PRO A 567 -1.97 7.13 -2.86
C PRO A 567 -1.01 6.05 -2.34
N VAL A 568 -0.99 4.88 -2.97
CA VAL A 568 -0.13 3.77 -2.54
C VAL A 568 1.14 3.63 -3.37
N HIS A 569 1.32 4.48 -4.40
CA HIS A 569 2.49 4.46 -5.26
C HIS A 569 3.23 5.80 -5.19
N HIS A 570 4.40 5.79 -4.55
CA HIS A 570 5.19 7.02 -4.36
C HIS A 570 5.60 7.64 -5.70
N PRO A 571 5.57 8.99 -5.86
CA PRO A 571 5.93 9.65 -7.13
C PRO A 571 7.37 9.40 -7.60
N ASP A 572 8.29 9.04 -6.72
CA ASP A 572 9.67 8.66 -7.06
C ASP A 572 9.85 7.17 -7.39
N LEU A 573 8.76 6.41 -7.44
CA LEU A 573 8.74 5.05 -7.97
C LEU A 573 8.34 5.05 -9.45
N ASP A 574 8.93 4.13 -10.22
CA ASP A 574 8.70 4.02 -11.66
C ASP A 574 7.26 3.58 -11.97
N LYS A 575 6.57 4.34 -12.80
CA LYS A 575 5.20 4.07 -13.24
C LYS A 575 5.10 3.16 -14.48
N LEU A 576 6.22 2.65 -15.01
CA LEU A 576 6.22 1.76 -16.17
C LEU A 576 6.32 0.28 -15.80
N TYR A 577 6.72 -0.02 -14.55
CA TYR A 577 6.91 -1.38 -14.06
C TYR A 577 6.10 -1.64 -12.80
N GLU A 578 5.46 -2.78 -12.78
CA GLU A 578 4.59 -3.27 -11.71
C GLU A 578 5.38 -3.77 -10.46
N SER A 579 6.64 -3.30 -10.27
CA SER A 579 7.61 -3.85 -9.31
C SER A 579 8.13 -2.85 -8.28
N TYR A 580 7.55 -1.66 -8.15
CA TYR A 580 7.98 -0.62 -7.19
C TYR A 580 9.48 -0.27 -7.29
N LEU A 581 9.98 -0.14 -8.50
CA LEU A 581 11.37 0.25 -8.74
C LEU A 581 11.54 1.76 -8.61
N ILE A 582 12.76 2.18 -8.23
CA ILE A 582 13.11 3.61 -8.17
C ILE A 582 13.09 4.21 -9.59
N ASP A 583 12.43 5.34 -9.78
CA ASP A 583 12.46 6.10 -11.03
C ASP A 583 13.83 6.80 -11.20
N ILE A 584 14.60 6.43 -12.23
CA ILE A 584 15.99 6.85 -12.47
C ILE A 584 16.19 7.61 -13.78
#